data_783f2b62020a8af0ef2bbd869f7127e2
#
_entry.id   783f2b62020a8af0ef2bbd869f7127e2
#
_cell.length_a   1.000
_cell.length_b   1.000
_cell.length_c   1.000
_cell.angle_alpha   90.00
_cell.angle_beta   90.00
_cell.angle_gamma   90.00
#
_symmetry.space_group_name_H-M   'P 1'
#
loop_
_entity.id
_entity.type
_entity.pdbx_description
1 polymer ?
#
loop_
_entity_poly.entity_id
_entity_poly.type
_entity_poly.pdbx_seq_one_letter_code
_entity_poly.pdbx_strand_id
1 'polypeptide(L)'
;LTCNVGKVEIFQQKAVVSIDIRYPVTSDGNGIMEHIQSKASQYHLSFHLHHLNLPLYMEEHAPFISLLKQAYQTATGKEANLYATGGGTYARTVQGRCVAFGPLFEDEPNRNMHDANEHIDIKRFMKHGEICLQAMYDMIMEP
;
A
#
# COMPACT_ATOMS: atom_id res chain seq x y z
N LEU A 1 -5.36 10.23 6.17
CA LEU A 1 -4.86 11.07 5.08
C LEU A 1 -3.50 11.62 5.46
N THR A 2 -2.54 11.53 4.55
CA THR A 2 -1.21 12.15 4.69
C THR A 2 -0.96 13.05 3.49
N CYS A 3 -0.26 14.16 3.72
CA CYS A 3 0.16 15.10 2.68
C CYS A 3 1.65 15.38 2.89
N ASN A 4 2.46 15.05 1.91
CA ASN A 4 3.91 15.21 1.97
C ASN A 4 4.39 16.10 0.83
N VAL A 5 5.22 17.10 1.16
CA VAL A 5 5.94 17.89 0.17
C VAL A 5 7.15 17.08 -0.27
N GLY A 6 7.02 16.40 -1.42
CA GLY A 6 8.05 15.51 -1.93
C GLY A 6 9.20 16.23 -2.61
N LYS A 7 8.94 17.35 -3.28
CA LYS A 7 9.96 18.12 -4.04
C LYS A 7 9.60 19.58 -4.10
N VAL A 8 10.60 20.43 -3.98
CA VAL A 8 10.50 21.88 -4.24
C VAL A 8 11.60 22.27 -5.24
N GLU A 9 11.21 22.90 -6.33
CA GLU A 9 12.10 23.37 -7.38
C GLU A 9 11.88 24.87 -7.57
N ILE A 10 12.96 25.64 -7.49
CA ILE A 10 12.93 27.10 -7.64
C ILE A 10 13.75 27.50 -8.86
N PHE A 11 13.11 28.19 -9.78
CA PHE A 11 13.69 28.73 -10.99
C PHE A 11 13.64 30.27 -10.96
N GLN A 12 14.28 30.94 -11.89
CA GLN A 12 14.28 32.41 -11.93
C GLN A 12 12.88 33.04 -12.00
N GLN A 13 11.95 32.40 -12.66
CA GLN A 13 10.61 32.96 -12.92
C GLN A 13 9.46 32.11 -12.35
N LYS A 14 9.73 30.95 -11.78
CA LYS A 14 8.71 30.05 -11.22
C LYS A 14 9.27 29.21 -10.09
N ALA A 15 8.37 28.79 -9.20
CA ALA A 15 8.63 27.72 -8.25
C ALA A 15 7.62 26.60 -8.49
N VAL A 16 8.06 25.37 -8.31
CA VAL A 16 7.21 24.17 -8.42
C VAL A 16 7.30 23.39 -7.12
N VAL A 17 6.15 23.06 -6.56
CA VAL A 17 6.04 22.22 -5.37
C VAL A 17 5.28 20.95 -5.76
N SER A 18 5.92 19.80 -5.61
CA SER A 18 5.30 18.50 -5.82
C SER A 18 4.83 17.91 -4.49
N ILE A 19 3.57 17.55 -4.43
CA ILE A 19 2.93 17.03 -3.22
C ILE A 19 2.46 15.60 -3.48
N ASP A 20 2.80 14.68 -2.57
CA ASP A 20 2.27 13.31 -2.53
C ASP A 20 1.19 13.22 -1.45
N ILE A 21 -0.01 12.81 -1.85
CA ILE A 21 -1.16 12.70 -0.96
C ILE A 21 -1.62 11.25 -0.94
N ARG A 22 -1.73 10.70 0.26
CA ARG A 22 -2.26 9.36 0.49
C ARG A 22 -3.50 9.46 1.35
N TYR A 23 -4.58 8.84 0.89
CA TYR A 23 -5.87 8.89 1.55
C TYR A 23 -6.49 7.50 1.64
N PRO A 24 -7.27 7.23 2.72
CA PRO A 24 -7.95 5.95 2.89
C PRO A 24 -9.13 5.83 1.93
N VAL A 25 -9.59 4.61 1.72
CA VAL A 25 -10.76 4.30 0.88
C VAL A 25 -12.04 4.99 1.33
N THR A 26 -12.11 5.36 2.61
CA THR A 26 -13.24 6.10 3.21
C THR A 26 -13.25 7.59 2.91
N SER A 27 -12.24 8.10 2.20
CA SER A 27 -12.15 9.52 1.84
C SER A 27 -12.55 9.74 0.38
N ASP A 28 -13.21 10.86 0.13
CA ASP A 28 -13.49 11.32 -1.22
C ASP A 28 -12.23 11.94 -1.85
N GLY A 29 -11.57 11.19 -2.72
CA GLY A 29 -10.36 11.63 -3.41
C GLY A 29 -10.62 12.84 -4.33
N ASN A 30 -11.77 12.91 -4.99
CA ASN A 30 -12.12 14.04 -5.86
C ASN A 30 -12.31 15.32 -5.03
N GLY A 31 -13.06 15.24 -3.93
CA GLY A 31 -13.25 16.37 -3.03
C GLY A 31 -11.93 16.89 -2.43
N ILE A 32 -10.96 15.99 -2.15
CA ILE A 32 -9.61 16.39 -1.74
C ILE A 32 -8.92 17.20 -2.85
N MET A 33 -8.96 16.74 -4.10
CA MET A 33 -8.34 17.44 -5.23
C MET A 33 -9.00 18.80 -5.50
N GLU A 34 -10.32 18.88 -5.48
CA GLU A 34 -11.07 20.13 -5.62
C GLU A 34 -10.70 21.14 -4.53
N HIS A 35 -10.59 20.67 -3.30
CA HIS A 35 -10.18 21.52 -2.18
C HIS A 35 -8.77 22.10 -2.38
N ILE A 36 -7.81 21.28 -2.80
CA ILE A 36 -6.43 21.72 -3.06
C ILE A 36 -6.40 22.70 -4.22
N GLN A 37 -7.10 22.42 -5.31
CA GLN A 37 -7.20 23.32 -6.46
C GLN A 37 -7.80 24.68 -6.08
N SER A 38 -8.86 24.67 -5.28
CA SER A 38 -9.49 25.89 -4.76
C SER A 38 -8.50 26.69 -3.91
N LYS A 39 -7.76 26.00 -3.01
CA LYS A 39 -6.74 26.67 -2.20
C LYS A 39 -5.60 27.24 -3.04
N ALA A 40 -5.10 26.49 -4.01
CA ALA A 40 -4.05 26.95 -4.91
C ALA A 40 -4.51 28.24 -5.65
N SER A 41 -5.73 28.26 -6.14
CA SER A 41 -6.30 29.42 -6.84
C SER A 41 -6.40 30.68 -5.94
N GLN A 42 -6.72 30.51 -4.64
CA GLN A 42 -6.78 31.61 -3.67
C GLN A 42 -5.42 32.32 -3.50
N TYR A 43 -4.33 31.58 -3.72
CA TYR A 43 -2.96 32.09 -3.66
C TYR A 43 -2.34 32.34 -5.02
N HIS A 44 -3.15 32.39 -6.08
CA HIS A 44 -2.71 32.60 -7.48
C HIS A 44 -1.69 31.55 -7.95
N LEU A 45 -1.78 30.31 -7.43
CA LEU A 45 -0.95 29.20 -7.84
C LEU A 45 -1.68 28.35 -8.90
N SER A 46 -0.93 27.84 -9.87
CA SER A 46 -1.44 26.86 -10.83
C SER A 46 -1.41 25.47 -10.21
N PHE A 47 -2.50 24.71 -10.36
CA PHE A 47 -2.60 23.34 -9.93
C PHE A 47 -2.55 22.39 -11.13
N HIS A 48 -1.73 21.35 -11.02
CA HIS A 48 -1.61 20.27 -12.00
C HIS A 48 -1.67 18.92 -11.31
N LEU A 49 -2.64 18.10 -11.67
CA LEU A 49 -2.74 16.72 -11.22
C LEU A 49 -1.91 15.83 -12.15
N HIS A 50 -0.87 15.20 -11.61
CA HIS A 50 -0.01 14.29 -12.39
C HIS A 50 -0.56 12.87 -12.43
N HIS A 51 -0.94 12.33 -11.27
CA HIS A 51 -1.47 10.98 -11.14
C HIS A 51 -2.55 10.94 -10.07
N LEU A 52 -3.62 10.21 -10.34
CA LEU A 52 -4.66 9.86 -9.37
C LEU A 52 -4.78 8.35 -9.32
N ASN A 53 -4.29 7.76 -8.25
CA ASN A 53 -4.44 6.34 -7.98
C ASN A 53 -5.51 6.14 -6.91
N LEU A 54 -6.54 5.37 -7.24
CA LEU A 54 -7.56 5.02 -6.25
C LEU A 54 -6.97 4.11 -5.17
N PRO A 55 -7.44 4.23 -3.91
CA PRO A 55 -7.10 3.28 -2.87
C PRO A 55 -7.52 1.87 -3.28
N LEU A 56 -6.68 0.89 -2.95
CA LEU A 56 -7.04 -0.51 -3.11
C LEU A 56 -7.79 -0.96 -1.85
N TYR A 57 -8.97 -1.53 -2.04
CA TYR A 57 -9.76 -2.15 -0.98
C TYR A 57 -10.26 -3.51 -1.43
N MET A 58 -10.28 -4.45 -0.51
CA MET A 58 -10.85 -5.78 -0.70
C MET A 58 -11.64 -6.15 0.54
N GLU A 59 -12.82 -6.72 0.32
CA GLU A 59 -13.68 -7.19 1.40
C GLU A 59 -13.01 -8.33 2.18
N GLU A 60 -13.06 -8.24 3.50
CA GLU A 60 -12.45 -9.24 4.39
C GLU A 60 -12.97 -10.67 4.15
N HIS A 61 -14.23 -10.78 3.76
CA HIS A 61 -14.90 -12.06 3.54
C HIS A 61 -14.84 -12.55 2.09
N ALA A 62 -14.04 -11.91 1.23
CA ALA A 62 -13.83 -12.42 -0.12
C ALA A 62 -13.22 -13.84 -0.04
N PRO A 63 -13.71 -14.82 -0.85
CA PRO A 63 -13.29 -16.22 -0.71
C PRO A 63 -11.78 -16.41 -0.72
N PHE A 64 -11.06 -15.75 -1.62
CA PHE A 64 -9.60 -15.86 -1.69
C PHE A 64 -8.87 -15.23 -0.49
N ILE A 65 -9.48 -14.27 0.21
CA ILE A 65 -8.92 -13.74 1.47
C ILE A 65 -8.96 -14.80 2.55
N SER A 66 -10.02 -15.59 2.61
CA SER A 66 -10.13 -16.72 3.54
C SER A 66 -9.04 -17.77 3.29
N LEU A 67 -8.76 -18.10 2.03
CA LEU A 67 -7.66 -19.01 1.66
C LEU A 67 -6.28 -18.46 2.08
N LEU A 68 -6.03 -17.16 1.88
CA LEU A 68 -4.79 -16.53 2.33
C LEU A 68 -4.63 -16.55 3.85
N LYS A 69 -5.72 -16.30 4.59
CA LYS A 69 -5.72 -16.39 6.06
C LYS A 69 -5.44 -17.82 6.51
N GLN A 70 -6.08 -18.82 5.88
CA GLN A 70 -5.87 -20.24 6.16
C GLN A 70 -4.42 -20.68 5.90
N ALA A 71 -3.84 -20.28 4.78
CA ALA A 71 -2.44 -20.58 4.45
C ALA A 71 -1.47 -20.03 5.52
N TYR A 72 -1.70 -18.80 5.97
CA TYR A 72 -0.91 -18.21 7.05
C TYR A 72 -1.08 -19.00 8.36
N GLN A 73 -2.31 -19.32 8.74
CA GLN A 73 -2.60 -20.08 9.97
C GLN A 73 -2.01 -21.49 9.92
N THR A 74 -2.12 -22.18 8.79
CA THR A 74 -1.54 -23.52 8.59
C THR A 74 -0.02 -23.48 8.76
N ALA A 75 0.65 -22.50 8.18
CA ALA A 75 2.09 -22.42 8.21
C ALA A 75 2.67 -21.88 9.53
N THR A 76 1.92 -21.06 10.26
CA THR A 76 2.42 -20.37 11.48
C THR A 76 1.79 -20.82 12.78
N GLY A 77 0.62 -21.47 12.73
CA GLY A 77 -0.23 -21.76 13.90
C GLY A 77 -0.88 -20.53 14.53
N LYS A 78 -0.77 -19.35 13.90
CA LYS A 78 -1.30 -18.07 14.38
C LYS A 78 -2.45 -17.60 13.51
N GLU A 79 -3.36 -16.83 14.10
CA GLU A 79 -4.42 -16.16 13.36
C GLU A 79 -3.83 -15.08 12.43
N ALA A 80 -4.38 -14.99 11.23
CA ALA A 80 -3.98 -13.98 10.24
C ALA A 80 -4.79 -12.70 10.44
N ASN A 81 -4.10 -11.59 10.66
CA ASN A 81 -4.69 -10.26 10.74
C ASN A 81 -4.53 -9.51 9.42
N LEU A 82 -5.61 -8.85 8.98
CA LEU A 82 -5.57 -7.94 7.85
C LEU A 82 -5.11 -6.57 8.32
N TYR A 83 -4.32 -5.90 7.50
CA TYR A 83 -3.88 -4.55 7.81
C TYR A 83 -3.91 -3.65 6.57
N ALA A 84 -3.97 -2.35 6.78
CA ALA A 84 -3.88 -1.34 5.74
C ALA A 84 -2.48 -0.72 5.73
N THR A 85 -1.95 -0.49 4.55
CA THR A 85 -0.67 0.21 4.37
C THR A 85 -0.83 1.45 3.51
N GLY A 86 -0.10 2.52 3.83
CA GLY A 86 0.01 3.70 2.97
C GLY A 86 0.91 3.49 1.75
N GLY A 87 1.67 2.40 1.70
CA GLY A 87 2.55 2.05 0.58
C GLY A 87 1.78 1.62 -0.67
N GLY A 88 2.31 1.91 -1.84
CA GLY A 88 1.81 1.35 -3.09
C GLY A 88 2.29 -0.08 -3.29
N THR A 89 1.42 -0.96 -3.78
CA THR A 89 1.75 -2.34 -4.15
C THR A 89 1.36 -2.63 -5.58
N TYR A 90 1.93 -3.67 -6.18
CA TYR A 90 1.55 -4.13 -7.53
C TYR A 90 0.09 -4.58 -7.64
N ALA A 91 -0.55 -4.92 -6.51
CA ALA A 91 -1.96 -5.27 -6.48
C ALA A 91 -2.88 -4.16 -7.03
N ARG A 92 -2.44 -2.91 -7.03
CA ARG A 92 -3.18 -1.78 -7.63
C ARG A 92 -3.37 -1.90 -9.13
N THR A 93 -2.51 -2.63 -9.85
CA THR A 93 -2.62 -2.78 -11.30
C THR A 93 -3.78 -3.69 -11.72
N VAL A 94 -4.27 -4.51 -10.78
CA VAL A 94 -5.39 -5.44 -11.01
C VAL A 94 -6.46 -5.17 -9.96
N GLN A 95 -7.10 -4.00 -10.06
CA GLN A 95 -8.11 -3.57 -9.09
C GLN A 95 -9.29 -4.54 -9.01
N GLY A 96 -9.76 -4.80 -7.79
CA GLY A 96 -10.88 -5.68 -7.50
C GLY A 96 -10.60 -7.19 -7.60
N ARG A 97 -9.38 -7.59 -7.99
CA ARG A 97 -8.99 -9.00 -8.18
C ARG A 97 -7.71 -9.41 -7.48
N CYS A 98 -7.04 -8.48 -6.82
CA CYS A 98 -5.72 -8.71 -6.26
C CYS A 98 -5.54 -7.96 -4.95
N VAL A 99 -4.85 -8.59 -4.01
CA VAL A 99 -4.36 -7.96 -2.77
C VAL A 99 -2.86 -8.15 -2.66
N ALA A 100 -2.21 -7.32 -1.87
CA ALA A 100 -0.86 -7.61 -1.45
C ALA A 100 -0.90 -8.67 -0.34
N PHE A 101 -0.21 -9.77 -0.55
CA PHE A 101 -0.01 -10.80 0.45
C PHE A 101 1.46 -10.88 0.80
N GLY A 102 1.77 -10.54 2.02
CA GLY A 102 3.14 -10.58 2.55
C GLY A 102 3.05 -10.63 4.05
N PRO A 103 3.29 -11.79 4.67
CA PRO A 103 3.16 -11.93 6.10
C PRO A 103 4.16 -11.03 6.82
N LEU A 104 3.64 -10.26 7.77
CA LEU A 104 4.43 -9.58 8.78
C LEU A 104 4.41 -10.43 10.04
N PHE A 105 5.58 -10.65 10.60
CA PHE A 105 5.70 -11.39 11.86
C PHE A 105 5.74 -10.39 13.01
N GLU A 106 4.95 -10.62 14.07
CA GLU A 106 4.82 -9.72 15.22
C GLU A 106 6.12 -9.34 15.88
N ASP A 107 7.06 -10.29 15.89
CA ASP A 107 8.40 -10.15 16.50
C ASP A 107 9.47 -9.77 15.47
N GLU A 108 9.08 -9.25 14.31
CA GLU A 108 10.03 -8.90 13.26
C GLU A 108 10.79 -7.61 13.61
N PRO A 109 12.12 -7.63 13.59
CA PRO A 109 12.91 -6.43 13.83
C PRO A 109 12.69 -5.40 12.70
N ASN A 110 12.95 -4.15 13.01
CA ASN A 110 12.95 -3.11 11.98
C ASN A 110 13.97 -3.47 10.89
N ARG A 111 13.52 -3.57 9.65
CA ARG A 111 14.36 -3.92 8.49
C ARG A 111 15.07 -2.72 7.87
N ASN A 112 14.89 -1.52 8.41
CA ASN A 112 15.34 -0.25 7.81
C ASN A 112 14.90 -0.10 6.34
N MET A 113 13.66 -0.48 6.05
CA MET A 113 13.11 -0.45 4.70
C MET A 113 13.19 0.96 4.10
N HIS A 114 13.80 1.06 2.92
CA HIS A 114 14.09 2.33 2.22
C HIS A 114 15.13 3.22 2.93
N ASP A 115 15.96 2.67 3.80
CA ASP A 115 16.99 3.41 4.53
C ASP A 115 18.35 2.69 4.48
N ALA A 116 19.36 3.33 5.05
CA ALA A 116 20.69 2.74 5.15
C ALA A 116 20.65 1.44 5.99
N ASN A 117 21.46 0.46 5.56
CA ASN A 117 21.52 -0.86 6.17
C ASN A 117 20.19 -1.64 6.11
N GLU A 118 19.38 -1.42 5.08
CA GLU A 118 18.22 -2.26 4.84
C GLU A 118 18.63 -3.74 4.82
N HIS A 119 17.92 -4.56 5.55
CA HIS A 119 18.25 -5.96 5.72
C HIS A 119 17.02 -6.84 5.88
N ILE A 120 17.21 -8.14 5.69
CA ILE A 120 16.19 -9.15 5.90
C ILE A 120 16.78 -10.35 6.65
N ASP A 121 16.03 -10.89 7.61
CA ASP A 121 16.36 -12.15 8.24
C ASP A 121 16.06 -13.31 7.30
N ILE A 122 17.07 -14.11 6.96
CA ILE A 122 16.96 -15.20 5.98
C ILE A 122 15.95 -16.27 6.42
N LYS A 123 15.90 -16.60 7.72
CA LYS A 123 14.97 -17.64 8.22
C LYS A 123 13.52 -17.16 8.07
N ARG A 124 13.25 -15.88 8.37
CA ARG A 124 11.92 -15.27 8.20
C ARG A 124 11.55 -15.16 6.73
N PHE A 125 12.52 -14.81 5.89
CA PHE A 125 12.30 -14.78 4.45
C PHE A 125 11.94 -16.16 3.87
N MET A 126 12.62 -17.21 4.32
CA MET A 126 12.28 -18.59 3.94
C MET A 126 10.89 -19.00 4.45
N LYS A 127 10.56 -18.61 5.70
CA LYS A 127 9.20 -18.85 6.23
C LYS A 127 8.12 -18.11 5.46
N HIS A 128 8.41 -16.88 5.04
CA HIS A 128 7.53 -16.14 4.12
C HIS A 128 7.32 -16.93 2.81
N GLY A 129 8.39 -17.48 2.23
CA GLY A 129 8.30 -18.32 1.04
C GLY A 129 7.41 -19.56 1.23
N GLU A 130 7.50 -20.24 2.38
CA GLU A 130 6.60 -21.37 2.71
C GLU A 130 5.14 -20.94 2.74
N ILE A 131 4.84 -19.80 3.39
CA ILE A 131 3.47 -19.29 3.48
C ILE A 131 2.92 -18.93 2.10
N CYS A 132 3.73 -18.29 1.26
CA CYS A 132 3.34 -17.96 -0.10
C CYS A 132 3.09 -19.23 -0.93
N LEU A 133 3.94 -20.25 -0.80
CA LEU A 133 3.78 -21.54 -1.47
C LEU A 133 2.50 -22.25 -1.04
N GLN A 134 2.22 -22.27 0.27
CA GLN A 134 0.99 -22.83 0.81
C GLN A 134 -0.24 -22.10 0.24
N ALA A 135 -0.22 -20.75 0.25
CA ALA A 135 -1.31 -19.97 -0.30
C ALA A 135 -1.55 -20.24 -1.80
N MET A 136 -0.50 -20.39 -2.59
CA MET A 136 -0.60 -20.73 -4.01
C MET A 136 -1.19 -22.14 -4.19
N TYR A 137 -0.75 -23.10 -3.38
CA TYR A 137 -1.28 -24.47 -3.41
C TYR A 137 -2.78 -24.48 -3.09
N ASP A 138 -3.18 -23.84 -2.00
CA ASP A 138 -4.59 -23.80 -1.55
C ASP A 138 -5.49 -23.15 -2.62
N MET A 139 -5.05 -22.05 -3.23
CA MET A 139 -5.80 -21.39 -4.31
C MET A 139 -5.95 -22.22 -5.59
N ILE A 140 -5.04 -23.16 -5.84
CA ILE A 140 -5.14 -24.07 -6.99
C ILE A 140 -6.03 -25.27 -6.68
N MET A 141 -5.95 -25.79 -5.47
CA MET A 141 -6.65 -27.00 -5.05
C MET A 141 -8.07 -26.76 -4.58
N GLU A 142 -8.37 -25.54 -4.12
CA GLU A 142 -9.69 -25.11 -3.63
C GLU A 142 -10.18 -23.87 -4.41
N PRO A 143 -10.45 -24.01 -5.72
CA PRO A 143 -10.82 -22.86 -6.58
C PRO A 143 -12.23 -22.30 -6.30
#